data_fcb0936447249a996f78a36431a3974b
#
_entry.id   fcb0936447249a996f78a36431a3974b
#
_cell.length_a   1.000
_cell.length_b   1.000
_cell.length_c   1.000
_cell.angle_alpha   90.00
_cell.angle_beta   90.00
_cell.angle_gamma   90.00
#
_symmetry.space_group_name_H-M   'P 1'
#
loop_
_entity.id
_entity.type
_entity.pdbx_description
1 polymer ?
#
loop_
_entity_poly.entity_id
_entity_poly.type
_entity_poly.pdbx_seq_one_letter_code
_entity_poly.pdbx_strand_id
1 'polypeptide(L)'
;MMAPSRRLFTSVALLVVASLLLAVWSLQSGAVTLDFAQVFHALTGSAPRNITMVVTEWRLPRVAMAILVGAALGVSGAIFQSLMRNPLGSPDVMGLNTGAWSGVLVAMVLFGQHLTAITFTAMAGGILTSLLIWALAWRNGIDTFRLIIIGIGIRAMLMAFNTWLLLQASLETALSAGLWYAGSLNGLTWGKTWPAAPLIILMFIGALLLVRRMRLLEMGDDSACALGVSVERSRLMLMLVAVLLTAASTAIAGPISFIALVAPHIARRLSGTARWGLTQAALCGALLLLAADLCAQQLFTPYQLPVGVVTVSLGGIYLIVLLVQESRKK
;
A
#
# COMPACT_ATOMS: atom_id res chain seq x y z
N MET A 1 19.62 -1.18 28.20
CA MET A 1 18.80 -1.79 27.10
C MET A 1 17.39 -2.02 27.64
N MET A 2 16.36 -1.46 27.02
CA MET A 2 14.95 -1.74 27.40
C MET A 2 14.62 -3.20 27.11
N ALA A 3 13.83 -3.85 27.98
CA ALA A 3 13.32 -5.19 27.73
C ALA A 3 12.53 -5.23 26.40
N PRO A 4 12.64 -6.30 25.59
CA PRO A 4 12.04 -6.35 24.25
C PRO A 4 10.53 -6.05 24.24
N SER A 5 9.81 -6.41 25.29
CA SER A 5 8.39 -6.09 25.45
C SER A 5 8.12 -4.58 25.64
N ARG A 6 8.97 -3.88 26.39
CA ARG A 6 8.83 -2.41 26.59
C ARG A 6 9.13 -1.64 25.30
N ARG A 7 10.17 -2.04 24.56
CA ARG A 7 10.53 -1.40 23.29
C ARG A 7 9.45 -1.59 22.22
N LEU A 8 8.81 -2.75 22.20
CA LEU A 8 7.68 -3.02 21.33
C LEU A 8 6.48 -2.11 21.66
N PHE A 9 6.12 -2.02 22.93
CA PHE A 9 5.01 -1.17 23.38
C PHE A 9 5.30 0.31 23.11
N THR A 10 6.49 0.80 23.41
CA THR A 10 6.86 2.20 23.13
C THR A 10 6.87 2.53 21.64
N SER A 11 7.32 1.61 20.78
CA SER A 11 7.27 1.82 19.32
C SER A 11 5.85 1.89 18.78
N VAL A 12 4.94 1.04 19.26
CA VAL A 12 3.51 1.09 18.89
C VAL A 12 2.87 2.39 19.36
N ALA A 13 3.09 2.77 20.63
CA ALA A 13 2.54 4.01 21.17
C ALA A 13 3.05 5.25 20.40
N LEU A 14 4.34 5.29 20.08
CA LEU A 14 4.93 6.38 19.29
C LEU A 14 4.31 6.46 17.88
N LEU A 15 4.17 5.33 17.18
CA LEU A 15 3.58 5.30 15.84
C LEU A 15 2.11 5.73 15.86
N VAL A 16 1.33 5.30 16.87
CA VAL A 16 -0.07 5.71 17.02
C VAL A 16 -0.16 7.21 17.30
N VAL A 17 0.59 7.72 18.27
CA VAL A 17 0.58 9.15 18.61
C VAL A 17 1.01 10.01 17.42
N ALA A 18 2.10 9.64 16.74
CA ALA A 18 2.57 10.34 15.55
C ALA A 18 1.52 10.33 14.42
N SER A 19 0.85 9.20 14.18
CA SER A 19 -0.20 9.10 13.18
C SER A 19 -1.41 9.98 13.53
N LEU A 20 -1.82 10.03 14.81
CA LEU A 20 -2.91 10.89 15.26
C LEU A 20 -2.56 12.37 15.12
N LEU A 21 -1.35 12.77 15.50
CA LEU A 21 -0.88 14.15 15.35
C LEU A 21 -0.86 14.59 13.87
N LEU A 22 -0.32 13.73 13.00
CA LEU A 22 -0.34 14.01 11.55
C LEU A 22 -1.75 14.01 10.97
N ALA A 23 -2.65 13.14 11.44
CA ALA A 23 -4.05 13.14 11.00
C ALA A 23 -4.75 14.44 11.36
N VAL A 24 -4.59 14.90 12.60
CA VAL A 24 -5.13 16.21 13.04
C VAL A 24 -4.54 17.35 12.21
N TRP A 25 -3.23 17.35 11.99
CA TRP A 25 -2.58 18.36 11.16
C TRP A 25 -3.09 18.32 9.71
N SER A 26 -3.26 17.14 9.12
CA SER A 26 -3.81 17.00 7.78
C SER A 26 -5.25 17.50 7.68
N LEU A 27 -6.08 17.33 8.73
CA LEU A 27 -7.44 17.87 8.78
C LEU A 27 -7.47 19.41 8.88
N GLN A 28 -6.46 20.02 9.47
CA GLN A 28 -6.33 21.49 9.57
C GLN A 28 -5.76 22.10 8.28
N SER A 29 -4.89 21.35 7.59
CA SER A 29 -4.14 21.83 6.41
C SER A 29 -4.97 21.71 5.12
N GLY A 30 -4.75 22.63 4.18
CA GLY A 30 -5.39 22.62 2.86
C GLY A 30 -5.46 24.02 2.28
N ALA A 31 -6.21 24.20 1.18
CA ALA A 31 -6.41 25.51 0.54
C ALA A 31 -7.00 26.56 1.50
N VAL A 32 -7.79 26.12 2.47
CA VAL A 32 -8.26 26.93 3.59
C VAL A 32 -7.68 26.31 4.86
N THR A 33 -6.90 27.07 5.61
CA THR A 33 -6.40 26.62 6.92
C THR A 33 -7.52 26.72 7.95
N LEU A 34 -7.74 25.62 8.69
CA LEU A 34 -8.75 25.56 9.75
C LEU A 34 -8.04 25.44 11.10
N ASP A 35 -8.58 26.12 12.10
CA ASP A 35 -8.12 25.96 13.49
C ASP A 35 -8.63 24.64 14.08
N PHE A 36 -7.93 24.14 15.12
CA PHE A 36 -8.30 22.91 15.81
C PHE A 36 -9.76 22.93 16.32
N ALA A 37 -10.20 24.06 16.87
CA ALA A 37 -11.58 24.23 17.32
C ALA A 37 -12.60 24.07 16.18
N GLN A 38 -12.31 24.65 15.00
CA GLN A 38 -13.16 24.53 13.82
C GLN A 38 -13.26 23.08 13.32
N VAL A 39 -12.14 22.35 13.29
CA VAL A 39 -12.13 20.93 12.94
C VAL A 39 -12.93 20.11 13.95
N PHE A 40 -12.76 20.36 15.25
CA PHE A 40 -13.52 19.68 16.30
C PHE A 40 -15.01 19.95 16.20
N HIS A 41 -15.42 21.21 16.01
CA HIS A 41 -16.82 21.59 15.80
C HIS A 41 -17.41 20.99 14.51
N ALA A 42 -16.62 20.87 13.45
CA ALA A 42 -17.05 20.21 12.22
C ALA A 42 -17.33 18.71 12.43
N LEU A 43 -16.46 18.02 13.16
CA LEU A 43 -16.63 16.59 13.47
C LEU A 43 -17.79 16.32 14.43
N THR A 44 -18.13 17.28 15.31
CA THR A 44 -19.29 17.18 16.23
C THR A 44 -20.59 17.73 15.64
N GLY A 45 -20.55 18.22 14.38
CA GLY A 45 -21.75 18.75 13.70
C GLY A 45 -22.19 20.15 14.15
N SER A 46 -21.37 20.87 14.93
CA SER A 46 -21.67 22.20 15.47
C SER A 46 -21.04 23.35 14.67
N ALA A 47 -20.29 23.06 13.60
CA ALA A 47 -19.70 24.04 12.71
C ALA A 47 -20.66 24.49 11.58
N PRO A 48 -20.40 25.65 10.94
CA PRO A 48 -21.10 26.06 9.72
C PRO A 48 -21.00 24.96 8.62
N ARG A 49 -22.08 24.83 7.82
CA ARG A 49 -22.22 23.77 6.81
C ARG A 49 -21.05 23.69 5.83
N ASN A 50 -20.50 24.81 5.40
CA ASN A 50 -19.34 24.88 4.51
C ASN A 50 -18.08 24.25 5.15
N ILE A 51 -17.80 24.54 6.42
CA ILE A 51 -16.65 23.98 7.15
C ILE A 51 -16.88 22.48 7.40
N THR A 52 -18.08 22.09 7.84
CA THR A 52 -18.45 20.70 8.04
C THR A 52 -18.22 19.90 6.76
N MET A 53 -18.72 20.38 5.60
CA MET A 53 -18.55 19.71 4.31
C MET A 53 -17.06 19.54 3.93
N VAL A 54 -16.24 20.58 4.12
CA VAL A 54 -14.80 20.49 3.83
C VAL A 54 -14.11 19.45 4.70
N VAL A 55 -14.44 19.40 5.98
CA VAL A 55 -13.81 18.46 6.93
C VAL A 55 -14.33 17.03 6.71
N THR A 56 -15.65 16.83 6.66
CA THR A 56 -16.24 15.49 6.69
C THR A 56 -16.29 14.81 5.31
N GLU A 57 -16.45 15.57 4.21
CA GLU A 57 -16.62 15.00 2.88
C GLU A 57 -15.34 15.01 2.02
N TRP A 58 -14.39 15.91 2.31
CA TRP A 58 -13.18 16.04 1.50
C TRP A 58 -11.91 15.63 2.25
N ARG A 59 -11.72 16.14 3.48
CA ARG A 59 -10.47 15.89 4.23
C ARG A 59 -10.48 14.56 4.97
N LEU A 60 -11.57 14.27 5.66
CA LEU A 60 -11.68 13.05 6.46
C LEU A 60 -11.57 11.78 5.62
N PRO A 61 -12.23 11.64 4.44
CA PRO A 61 -12.04 10.49 3.57
C PRO A 61 -10.58 10.34 3.13
N ARG A 62 -9.91 11.44 2.78
CA ARG A 62 -8.50 11.44 2.36
C ARG A 62 -7.58 10.93 3.47
N VAL A 63 -7.72 11.48 4.69
CA VAL A 63 -6.94 11.08 5.87
C VAL A 63 -7.22 9.62 6.24
N ALA A 64 -8.49 9.22 6.28
CA ALA A 64 -8.88 7.85 6.57
C ALA A 64 -8.30 6.86 5.56
N MET A 65 -8.32 7.21 4.26
CA MET A 65 -7.75 6.37 3.22
C MET A 65 -6.22 6.37 3.24
N ALA A 66 -5.56 7.48 3.55
CA ALA A 66 -4.12 7.50 3.75
C ALA A 66 -3.70 6.51 4.84
N ILE A 67 -4.42 6.48 5.97
CA ILE A 67 -4.17 5.53 7.06
C ILE A 67 -4.47 4.09 6.61
N LEU A 68 -5.64 3.84 6.02
CA LEU A 68 -6.10 2.50 5.65
C LEU A 68 -5.22 1.87 4.54
N VAL A 69 -4.96 2.62 3.47
CA VAL A 69 -4.11 2.20 2.34
C VAL A 69 -2.66 2.02 2.78
N GLY A 70 -2.14 2.98 3.56
CA GLY A 70 -0.78 2.89 4.10
C GLY A 70 -0.59 1.66 4.99
N ALA A 71 -1.56 1.39 5.88
CA ALA A 71 -1.57 0.19 6.72
C ALA A 71 -1.65 -1.09 5.87
N ALA A 72 -2.52 -1.12 4.85
CA ALA A 72 -2.68 -2.26 3.96
C ALA A 72 -1.39 -2.59 3.20
N LEU A 73 -0.73 -1.58 2.64
CA LEU A 73 0.56 -1.73 1.97
C LEU A 73 1.65 -2.19 2.95
N GLY A 74 1.68 -1.65 4.17
CA GLY A 74 2.63 -2.08 5.20
C GLY A 74 2.48 -3.55 5.58
N VAL A 75 1.24 -4.03 5.76
CA VAL A 75 0.95 -5.45 6.05
C VAL A 75 1.28 -6.33 4.85
N SER A 76 0.86 -5.93 3.65
CA SER A 76 1.18 -6.66 2.42
C SER A 76 2.69 -6.81 2.26
N GLY A 77 3.44 -5.73 2.44
CA GLY A 77 4.90 -5.76 2.39
C GLY A 77 5.52 -6.69 3.41
N ALA A 78 5.05 -6.67 4.67
CA ALA A 78 5.54 -7.57 5.72
C ALA A 78 5.29 -9.05 5.38
N ILE A 79 4.13 -9.37 4.82
CA ILE A 79 3.82 -10.73 4.37
C ILE A 79 4.75 -11.15 3.22
N PHE A 80 4.95 -10.29 2.20
CA PHE A 80 5.84 -10.59 1.09
C PHE A 80 7.29 -10.77 1.54
N GLN A 81 7.80 -9.90 2.41
CA GLN A 81 9.15 -10.01 2.94
C GLN A 81 9.35 -11.28 3.77
N SER A 82 8.33 -11.69 4.55
CA SER A 82 8.34 -12.95 5.28
C SER A 82 8.33 -14.16 4.33
N LEU A 83 7.44 -14.19 3.33
CA LEU A 83 7.34 -15.29 2.37
C LEU A 83 8.59 -15.45 1.51
N MET A 84 9.17 -14.35 1.05
CA MET A 84 10.39 -14.34 0.24
C MET A 84 11.65 -14.51 1.07
N ARG A 85 11.56 -14.42 2.39
CA ARG A 85 12.71 -14.37 3.32
C ARG A 85 13.75 -13.34 2.89
N ASN A 86 13.25 -12.25 2.28
CA ASN A 86 14.07 -11.19 1.72
C ASN A 86 13.49 -9.82 2.13
N PRO A 87 14.28 -8.94 2.78
CA PRO A 87 13.83 -7.62 3.19
C PRO A 87 13.48 -6.69 2.01
N LEU A 88 13.90 -7.03 0.79
CA LEU A 88 13.55 -6.29 -0.43
C LEU A 88 12.33 -6.86 -1.15
N GLY A 89 11.65 -7.87 -0.58
CA GLY A 89 10.41 -8.42 -1.11
C GLY A 89 9.28 -7.39 -1.05
N SER A 90 8.58 -7.22 -2.17
CA SER A 90 7.40 -6.34 -2.24
C SER A 90 6.36 -6.90 -3.21
N PRO A 91 5.08 -6.56 -3.08
CA PRO A 91 4.03 -6.99 -4.00
C PRO A 91 4.24 -6.46 -5.43
N ASP A 92 5.03 -5.39 -5.60
CA ASP A 92 5.35 -4.81 -6.92
C ASP A 92 6.13 -5.78 -7.80
N VAL A 93 6.92 -6.68 -7.21
CA VAL A 93 7.65 -7.74 -7.93
C VAL A 93 6.70 -8.70 -8.63
N MET A 94 5.48 -8.89 -8.11
CA MET A 94 4.43 -9.71 -8.72
C MET A 94 3.71 -9.03 -9.89
N GLY A 95 4.19 -7.87 -10.36
CA GLY A 95 3.56 -7.15 -11.48
C GLY A 95 2.14 -6.64 -11.20
N LEU A 96 1.68 -6.67 -9.95
CA LEU A 96 0.32 -6.33 -9.53
C LEU A 96 -0.04 -4.91 -9.98
N ASN A 97 0.82 -3.93 -9.73
CA ASN A 97 0.59 -2.55 -10.10
C ASN A 97 0.51 -2.38 -11.63
N THR A 98 1.33 -3.13 -12.39
CA THR A 98 1.29 -3.10 -13.86
C THR A 98 0.01 -3.74 -14.39
N GLY A 99 -0.43 -4.85 -13.80
CA GLY A 99 -1.70 -5.48 -14.14
C GLY A 99 -2.92 -4.62 -13.79
N ALA A 100 -2.91 -3.97 -12.64
CA ALA A 100 -3.94 -3.00 -12.27
C ALA A 100 -4.00 -1.84 -13.27
N TRP A 101 -2.85 -1.33 -13.68
CA TRP A 101 -2.72 -0.32 -14.71
C TRP A 101 -3.30 -0.77 -16.06
N SER A 102 -3.00 -2.00 -16.48
CA SER A 102 -3.59 -2.58 -17.71
C SER A 102 -5.12 -2.62 -17.62
N GLY A 103 -5.66 -3.04 -16.47
CA GLY A 103 -7.11 -3.05 -16.24
C GLY A 103 -7.74 -1.66 -16.34
N VAL A 104 -7.09 -0.65 -15.78
CA VAL A 104 -7.54 0.75 -15.85
C VAL A 104 -7.52 1.27 -17.28
N LEU A 105 -6.44 1.04 -18.03
CA LEU A 105 -6.34 1.45 -19.43
C LEU A 105 -7.44 0.80 -20.29
N VAL A 106 -7.67 -0.49 -20.11
CA VAL A 106 -8.75 -1.20 -20.79
C VAL A 106 -10.10 -0.57 -20.45
N ALA A 107 -10.36 -0.24 -19.18
CA ALA A 107 -11.60 0.40 -18.79
C ALA A 107 -11.76 1.79 -19.40
N MET A 108 -10.73 2.62 -19.34
CA MET A 108 -10.78 3.99 -19.85
C MET A 108 -10.96 4.05 -21.37
N VAL A 109 -10.34 3.11 -22.11
CA VAL A 109 -10.42 3.06 -23.57
C VAL A 109 -11.74 2.46 -24.05
N LEU A 110 -12.25 1.39 -23.39
CA LEU A 110 -13.44 0.66 -23.85
C LEU A 110 -14.75 1.15 -23.21
N PHE A 111 -14.72 1.58 -21.95
CA PHE A 111 -15.92 1.92 -21.17
C PHE A 111 -15.95 3.40 -20.75
N GLY A 112 -14.93 4.18 -21.12
CA GLY A 112 -14.80 5.57 -20.69
C GLY A 112 -14.36 5.73 -19.23
N GLN A 113 -14.45 6.97 -18.73
CA GLN A 113 -13.91 7.31 -17.39
C GLN A 113 -14.89 7.04 -16.24
N HIS A 114 -15.65 5.94 -16.30
CA HIS A 114 -16.54 5.55 -15.21
C HIS A 114 -15.76 5.02 -14.02
N LEU A 115 -15.85 5.72 -12.90
CA LEU A 115 -15.06 5.46 -11.70
C LEU A 115 -15.20 4.02 -11.15
N THR A 116 -16.42 3.50 -11.13
CA THR A 116 -16.69 2.12 -10.68
C THR A 116 -16.01 1.10 -11.59
N ALA A 117 -16.09 1.29 -12.91
CA ALA A 117 -15.42 0.43 -13.88
C ALA A 117 -13.89 0.45 -13.68
N ILE A 118 -13.30 1.65 -13.51
CA ILE A 118 -11.87 1.82 -13.24
C ILE A 118 -11.45 1.06 -11.97
N THR A 119 -12.21 1.20 -10.88
CA THR A 119 -11.90 0.52 -9.60
C THR A 119 -11.94 -1.00 -9.75
N PHE A 120 -13.01 -1.55 -10.34
CA PHE A 120 -13.15 -3.00 -10.51
C PHE A 120 -12.13 -3.58 -11.49
N THR A 121 -11.83 -2.90 -12.59
CA THR A 121 -10.85 -3.37 -13.58
C THR A 121 -9.42 -3.26 -13.07
N ALA A 122 -9.10 -2.24 -12.26
CA ALA A 122 -7.83 -2.14 -11.56
C ALA A 122 -7.62 -3.34 -10.61
N MET A 123 -8.62 -3.64 -9.79
CA MET A 123 -8.58 -4.80 -8.89
C MET A 123 -8.44 -6.11 -9.68
N ALA A 124 -9.30 -6.31 -10.68
CA ALA A 124 -9.29 -7.52 -11.50
C ALA A 124 -7.96 -7.70 -12.23
N GLY A 125 -7.45 -6.64 -12.89
CA GLY A 125 -6.18 -6.67 -13.60
C GLY A 125 -5.00 -7.01 -12.70
N GLY A 126 -4.94 -6.41 -11.51
CA GLY A 126 -3.91 -6.70 -10.52
C GLY A 126 -3.99 -8.14 -10.00
N ILE A 127 -5.18 -8.61 -9.62
CA ILE A 127 -5.40 -9.97 -9.11
C ILE A 127 -5.11 -11.01 -10.21
N LEU A 128 -5.64 -10.84 -11.42
CA LEU A 128 -5.42 -11.76 -12.52
C LEU A 128 -3.93 -11.86 -12.88
N THR A 129 -3.22 -10.74 -12.93
CA THR A 129 -1.78 -10.73 -13.19
C THR A 129 -1.02 -11.49 -12.09
N SER A 130 -1.35 -11.25 -10.83
CA SER A 130 -0.70 -11.94 -9.71
C SER A 130 -1.00 -13.45 -9.71
N LEU A 131 -2.23 -13.84 -10.03
CA LEU A 131 -2.61 -15.25 -10.17
C LEU A 131 -1.91 -15.91 -11.35
N LEU A 132 -1.77 -15.21 -12.48
CA LEU A 132 -1.05 -15.71 -13.65
C LEU A 132 0.43 -15.95 -13.33
N ILE A 133 1.09 -14.97 -12.70
CA ILE A 133 2.49 -15.08 -12.29
C ILE A 133 2.64 -16.24 -11.31
N TRP A 134 1.75 -16.36 -10.34
CA TRP A 134 1.75 -17.46 -9.39
C TRP A 134 1.58 -18.82 -10.09
N ALA A 135 0.60 -18.95 -10.98
CA ALA A 135 0.34 -20.20 -11.69
C ALA A 135 1.53 -20.65 -12.55
N LEU A 136 2.18 -19.70 -13.24
CA LEU A 136 3.37 -19.98 -14.05
C LEU A 136 4.60 -20.29 -13.19
N ALA A 137 4.70 -19.70 -12.00
CA ALA A 137 5.80 -19.95 -11.07
C ALA A 137 5.66 -21.26 -10.31
N TRP A 138 4.45 -21.84 -10.28
CA TRP A 138 4.16 -23.08 -9.58
C TRP A 138 4.77 -24.29 -10.30
N ARG A 139 5.70 -24.95 -9.64
CA ARG A 139 6.24 -26.25 -10.08
C ARG A 139 6.78 -27.01 -8.86
N ASN A 140 5.99 -27.93 -8.32
CA ASN A 140 6.33 -28.68 -7.10
C ASN A 140 6.66 -27.77 -5.89
N GLY A 141 5.94 -26.64 -5.78
CA GLY A 141 6.16 -25.59 -4.77
C GLY A 141 6.53 -24.24 -5.37
N ILE A 142 6.50 -23.20 -4.54
CA ILE A 142 6.82 -21.82 -4.93
C ILE A 142 8.31 -21.57 -4.72
N ASP A 143 9.03 -21.33 -5.81
CA ASP A 143 10.41 -20.87 -5.81
C ASP A 143 10.45 -19.35 -6.00
N THR A 144 11.08 -18.63 -5.05
CA THR A 144 11.15 -17.16 -5.06
C THR A 144 11.88 -16.62 -6.29
N PHE A 145 12.94 -17.29 -6.75
CA PHE A 145 13.70 -16.85 -7.92
C PHE A 145 12.87 -16.95 -9.21
N ARG A 146 12.15 -18.07 -9.38
CA ARG A 146 11.25 -18.28 -10.52
C ARG A 146 10.11 -17.27 -10.52
N LEU A 147 9.53 -17.00 -9.35
CA LEU A 147 8.47 -15.99 -9.17
C LEU A 147 8.93 -14.60 -9.63
N ILE A 148 10.14 -14.21 -9.28
CA ILE A 148 10.73 -12.92 -9.67
C ILE A 148 10.95 -12.86 -11.19
N ILE A 149 11.55 -13.87 -11.79
CA ILE A 149 11.84 -13.89 -13.24
C ILE A 149 10.55 -13.86 -14.05
N ILE A 150 9.56 -14.66 -13.69
CA ILE A 150 8.25 -14.67 -14.37
C ILE A 150 7.55 -13.33 -14.18
N GLY A 151 7.61 -12.75 -12.97
CA GLY A 151 7.08 -11.43 -12.68
C GLY A 151 7.69 -10.34 -13.56
N ILE A 152 9.01 -10.35 -13.74
CA ILE A 152 9.70 -9.41 -14.65
C ILE A 152 9.23 -9.60 -16.10
N GLY A 153 9.13 -10.84 -16.58
CA GLY A 153 8.68 -11.14 -17.94
C GLY A 153 7.23 -10.71 -18.20
N ILE A 154 6.31 -11.06 -17.32
CA ILE A 154 4.89 -10.66 -17.42
C ILE A 154 4.76 -9.13 -17.33
N ARG A 155 5.49 -8.49 -16.41
CA ARG A 155 5.52 -7.02 -16.32
C ARG A 155 5.96 -6.38 -17.62
N ALA A 156 7.02 -6.88 -18.26
CA ALA A 156 7.50 -6.36 -19.54
C ALA A 156 6.45 -6.51 -20.65
N MET A 157 5.76 -7.65 -20.74
CA MET A 157 4.65 -7.86 -21.69
C MET A 157 3.49 -6.90 -21.43
N LEU A 158 3.07 -6.74 -20.19
CA LEU A 158 1.98 -5.82 -19.82
C LEU A 158 2.37 -4.36 -20.09
N MET A 159 3.62 -3.96 -19.86
CA MET A 159 4.10 -2.62 -20.19
C MET A 159 4.02 -2.35 -21.71
N ALA A 160 4.40 -3.31 -22.56
CA ALA A 160 4.26 -3.19 -24.00
C ALA A 160 2.77 -3.07 -24.41
N PHE A 161 1.90 -3.90 -23.84
CA PHE A 161 0.45 -3.84 -24.05
C PHE A 161 -0.12 -2.49 -23.60
N ASN A 162 0.27 -1.97 -22.46
CA ASN A 162 -0.18 -0.67 -21.93
C ASN A 162 0.26 0.48 -22.85
N THR A 163 1.49 0.42 -23.34
CA THR A 163 2.00 1.41 -24.31
C THR A 163 1.17 1.38 -25.60
N TRP A 164 0.85 0.19 -26.10
CA TRP A 164 -0.02 0.04 -27.28
C TRP A 164 -1.41 0.63 -27.05
N LEU A 165 -2.04 0.36 -25.89
CA LEU A 165 -3.35 0.95 -25.55
C LEU A 165 -3.29 2.47 -25.46
N LEU A 166 -2.23 3.04 -24.88
CA LEU A 166 -2.06 4.50 -24.80
C LEU A 166 -1.95 5.16 -26.17
N LEU A 167 -1.31 4.49 -27.15
CA LEU A 167 -1.23 4.99 -28.53
C LEU A 167 -2.60 5.01 -29.25
N GLN A 168 -3.54 4.19 -28.82
CA GLN A 168 -4.92 4.16 -29.34
C GLN A 168 -5.86 5.11 -28.60
N ALA A 169 -5.46 5.59 -27.43
CA ALA A 169 -6.27 6.43 -26.57
C ALA A 169 -6.31 7.89 -27.08
N SER A 170 -7.37 8.62 -26.78
CA SER A 170 -7.39 10.07 -26.93
C SER A 170 -6.38 10.74 -25.99
N LEU A 171 -5.91 11.93 -26.34
CA LEU A 171 -4.98 12.69 -25.50
C LEU A 171 -5.54 12.90 -24.07
N GLU A 172 -6.83 13.20 -23.94
CA GLU A 172 -7.50 13.38 -22.66
C GLU A 172 -7.47 12.08 -21.82
N THR A 173 -7.77 10.93 -22.44
CA THR A 173 -7.71 9.62 -21.79
C THR A 173 -6.29 9.29 -21.38
N ALA A 174 -5.29 9.55 -22.22
CA ALA A 174 -3.90 9.28 -21.91
C ALA A 174 -3.38 10.14 -20.72
N LEU A 175 -3.77 11.42 -20.66
CA LEU A 175 -3.45 12.29 -19.54
C LEU A 175 -4.13 11.84 -18.24
N SER A 176 -5.42 11.53 -18.30
CA SER A 176 -6.17 11.02 -17.13
C SER A 176 -5.59 9.71 -16.61
N ALA A 177 -5.23 8.82 -17.51
CA ALA A 177 -4.59 7.55 -17.20
C ALA A 177 -3.19 7.78 -16.56
N GLY A 178 -2.39 8.69 -17.09
CA GLY A 178 -1.09 9.05 -16.52
C GLY A 178 -1.20 9.60 -15.09
N LEU A 179 -2.20 10.46 -14.83
CA LEU A 179 -2.46 10.97 -13.48
C LEU A 179 -2.89 9.86 -12.52
N TRP A 180 -3.70 8.91 -12.97
CA TRP A 180 -4.05 7.74 -12.16
C TRP A 180 -2.83 6.88 -11.84
N TYR A 181 -1.95 6.64 -12.82
CA TYR A 181 -0.73 5.85 -12.64
C TYR A 181 0.28 6.50 -11.70
N ALA A 182 0.26 7.82 -11.56
CA ALA A 182 1.11 8.53 -10.62
C ALA A 182 0.78 8.22 -9.13
N GLY A 183 -0.39 7.64 -8.86
CA GLY A 183 -0.86 7.33 -7.50
C GLY A 183 -1.24 8.59 -6.72
N SER A 184 -2.52 8.77 -6.41
CA SER A 184 -2.99 9.98 -5.75
C SER A 184 -4.14 9.72 -4.79
N LEU A 185 -4.14 10.46 -3.68
CA LEU A 185 -5.26 10.52 -2.74
C LEU A 185 -6.14 11.76 -2.97
N ASN A 186 -5.85 12.53 -4.03
CA ASN A 186 -6.60 13.75 -4.34
C ASN A 186 -8.03 13.42 -4.83
N GLY A 187 -8.99 14.20 -4.35
CA GLY A 187 -10.39 14.06 -4.75
C GLY A 187 -11.05 12.75 -4.31
N LEU A 188 -10.50 12.08 -3.30
CA LEU A 188 -11.16 10.94 -2.66
C LEU A 188 -12.39 11.42 -1.87
N THR A 189 -13.49 10.71 -2.06
CA THR A 189 -14.74 10.87 -1.33
C THR A 189 -15.18 9.50 -0.79
N TRP A 190 -16.10 9.47 0.16
CA TRP A 190 -16.62 8.21 0.71
C TRP A 190 -17.18 7.29 -0.38
N GLY A 191 -17.88 7.84 -1.38
CA GLY A 191 -18.43 7.06 -2.51
C GLY A 191 -17.37 6.38 -3.35
N LYS A 192 -16.19 7.00 -3.51
CA LYS A 192 -15.07 6.42 -4.28
C LYS A 192 -14.35 5.29 -3.55
N THR A 193 -14.36 5.31 -2.22
CA THR A 193 -13.59 4.39 -1.40
C THR A 193 -14.39 3.15 -0.98
N TRP A 194 -15.72 3.27 -0.95
CA TRP A 194 -16.63 2.23 -0.51
C TRP A 194 -16.42 0.85 -1.19
N PRO A 195 -16.15 0.73 -2.50
CA PRO A 195 -16.01 -0.59 -3.12
C PRO A 195 -14.81 -1.40 -2.62
N ALA A 196 -13.71 -0.75 -2.24
CA ALA A 196 -12.45 -1.42 -1.91
C ALA A 196 -12.12 -1.39 -0.41
N ALA A 197 -12.59 -0.42 0.36
CA ALA A 197 -12.30 -0.31 1.79
C ALA A 197 -12.75 -1.53 2.63
N PRO A 198 -13.95 -2.11 2.44
CA PRO A 198 -14.36 -3.31 3.16
C PRO A 198 -13.48 -4.52 2.87
N LEU A 199 -12.98 -4.65 1.63
CA LEU A 199 -12.06 -5.72 1.27
C LEU A 199 -10.73 -5.59 2.03
N ILE A 200 -10.20 -4.38 2.17
CA ILE A 200 -9.00 -4.13 2.98
C ILE A 200 -9.24 -4.59 4.44
N ILE A 201 -10.35 -4.21 5.04
CA ILE A 201 -10.69 -4.58 6.42
C ILE A 201 -10.81 -6.10 6.55
N LEU A 202 -11.47 -6.76 5.62
CA LEU A 202 -11.59 -8.22 5.59
C LEU A 202 -10.21 -8.90 5.49
N MET A 203 -9.34 -8.36 4.65
CA MET A 203 -7.99 -8.91 4.48
C MET A 203 -7.09 -8.64 5.68
N PHE A 204 -7.30 -7.56 6.45
CA PHE A 204 -6.64 -7.40 7.75
C PHE A 204 -7.01 -8.51 8.72
N ILE A 205 -8.29 -8.87 8.80
CA ILE A 205 -8.74 -10.00 9.63
C ILE A 205 -8.07 -11.29 9.15
N GLY A 206 -8.05 -11.53 7.84
CA GLY A 206 -7.34 -12.67 7.24
C GLY A 206 -5.85 -12.72 7.61
N ALA A 207 -5.15 -11.58 7.54
CA ALA A 207 -3.75 -11.48 7.92
C ALA A 207 -3.53 -11.81 9.41
N LEU A 208 -4.39 -11.32 10.30
CA LEU A 208 -4.32 -11.59 11.73
C LEU A 208 -4.55 -13.09 12.04
N LEU A 209 -5.48 -13.74 11.36
CA LEU A 209 -5.73 -15.18 11.48
C LEU A 209 -4.55 -16.03 11.02
N LEU A 210 -3.81 -15.54 10.02
CA LEU A 210 -2.66 -16.24 9.43
C LEU A 210 -1.33 -15.91 10.09
N VAL A 211 -1.25 -14.94 11.00
CA VAL A 211 0.00 -14.48 11.62
C VAL A 211 0.80 -15.60 12.31
N ARG A 212 0.10 -16.55 12.94
CA ARG A 212 0.76 -17.69 13.60
C ARG A 212 1.43 -18.61 12.56
N ARG A 213 0.76 -18.90 11.45
CA ARG A 213 1.31 -19.71 10.34
C ARG A 213 2.49 -19.00 9.68
N MET A 214 2.39 -17.68 9.45
CA MET A 214 3.48 -16.87 8.93
C MET A 214 4.75 -16.99 9.79
N ARG A 215 4.61 -16.89 11.12
CA ARG A 215 5.74 -17.02 12.06
C ARG A 215 6.39 -18.40 12.02
N LEU A 216 5.61 -19.46 11.84
CA LEU A 216 6.15 -20.82 11.74
C LEU A 216 6.89 -21.03 10.40
N LEU A 217 6.40 -20.43 9.31
CA LEU A 217 7.09 -20.44 8.02
C LEU A 217 8.44 -19.70 8.04
N GLU A 218 8.59 -18.67 8.88
CA GLU A 218 9.87 -17.97 9.08
C GLU A 218 10.97 -18.87 9.68
N MET A 219 10.59 -19.91 10.43
CA MET A 219 11.53 -20.88 11.03
C MET A 219 12.08 -21.91 10.05
N GLY A 220 11.53 -21.94 8.83
CA GLY A 220 11.87 -22.94 7.80
C GLY A 220 10.72 -23.89 7.51
N ASP A 221 10.72 -24.44 6.31
CA ASP A 221 9.63 -25.27 5.82
C ASP A 221 9.56 -26.61 6.58
N ASP A 222 10.71 -27.24 6.80
CA ASP A 222 10.79 -28.50 7.54
C ASP A 222 10.29 -28.35 8.98
N SER A 223 10.70 -27.25 9.65
CA SER A 223 10.25 -26.93 10.99
C SER A 223 8.74 -26.66 11.05
N ALA A 224 8.21 -25.93 10.05
CA ALA A 224 6.77 -25.64 9.96
C ALA A 224 5.96 -26.94 9.72
N CYS A 225 6.44 -27.82 8.84
CA CYS A 225 5.85 -29.14 8.59
C CYS A 225 5.85 -30.00 9.85
N ALA A 226 6.97 -30.08 10.58
CA ALA A 226 7.08 -30.83 11.82
C ALA A 226 6.11 -30.34 12.91
N LEU A 227 5.74 -29.04 12.87
CA LEU A 227 4.75 -28.42 13.76
C LEU A 227 3.30 -28.49 13.20
N GLY A 228 3.07 -29.31 12.16
CA GLY A 228 1.73 -29.58 11.61
C GLY A 228 1.17 -28.50 10.69
N VAL A 229 1.99 -27.56 10.22
CA VAL A 229 1.57 -26.51 9.29
C VAL A 229 1.69 -26.99 7.85
N SER A 230 0.60 -26.95 7.09
CA SER A 230 0.65 -27.14 5.64
C SER A 230 1.31 -25.94 4.97
N VAL A 231 2.60 -26.03 4.63
CA VAL A 231 3.44 -24.94 4.11
C VAL A 231 2.83 -24.32 2.87
N GLU A 232 2.50 -25.13 1.86
CA GLU A 232 1.99 -24.63 0.58
C GLU A 232 0.65 -23.88 0.72
N ARG A 233 -0.31 -24.47 1.46
CA ARG A 233 -1.60 -23.82 1.70
C ARG A 233 -1.45 -22.51 2.47
N SER A 234 -0.56 -22.49 3.45
CA SER A 234 -0.32 -21.31 4.26
C SER A 234 0.35 -20.19 3.45
N ARG A 235 1.30 -20.52 2.57
CA ARG A 235 1.93 -19.60 1.62
C ARG A 235 0.90 -19.02 0.65
N LEU A 236 0.07 -19.88 0.06
CA LEU A 236 -0.98 -19.44 -0.87
C LEU A 236 -1.96 -18.46 -0.19
N MET A 237 -2.46 -18.82 1.01
CA MET A 237 -3.39 -17.94 1.74
C MET A 237 -2.75 -16.60 2.11
N LEU A 238 -1.51 -16.60 2.59
CA LEU A 238 -0.78 -15.36 2.90
C LEU A 238 -0.55 -14.51 1.67
N MET A 239 -0.17 -15.13 0.55
CA MET A 239 0.03 -14.43 -0.71
C MET A 239 -1.28 -13.83 -1.24
N LEU A 240 -2.40 -14.57 -1.19
CA LEU A 240 -3.73 -14.05 -1.56
C LEU A 240 -4.12 -12.84 -0.71
N VAL A 241 -3.95 -12.91 0.60
CA VAL A 241 -4.22 -11.78 1.49
C VAL A 241 -3.37 -10.57 1.12
N ALA A 242 -2.08 -10.75 0.90
CA ALA A 242 -1.18 -9.66 0.56
C ALA A 242 -1.48 -9.05 -0.82
N VAL A 243 -1.81 -9.88 -1.83
CA VAL A 243 -2.23 -9.43 -3.17
C VAL A 243 -3.54 -8.65 -3.09
N LEU A 244 -4.53 -9.14 -2.36
CA LEU A 244 -5.83 -8.47 -2.22
C LEU A 244 -5.72 -7.15 -1.47
N LEU A 245 -4.88 -7.06 -0.42
CA LEU A 245 -4.57 -5.80 0.27
C LEU A 245 -3.97 -4.77 -0.70
N THR A 246 -3.02 -5.18 -1.53
CA THR A 246 -2.37 -4.27 -2.48
C THR A 246 -3.31 -3.91 -3.63
N ALA A 247 -4.06 -4.87 -4.18
CA ALA A 247 -5.01 -4.63 -5.27
C ALA A 247 -6.11 -3.64 -4.85
N ALA A 248 -6.69 -3.81 -3.65
CA ALA A 248 -7.67 -2.88 -3.11
C ALA A 248 -7.08 -1.49 -2.84
N SER A 249 -5.86 -1.42 -2.33
CA SER A 249 -5.13 -0.16 -2.13
C SER A 249 -4.88 0.57 -3.45
N THR A 250 -4.42 -0.15 -4.47
CA THR A 250 -4.16 0.38 -5.81
C THR A 250 -5.45 0.83 -6.50
N ALA A 251 -6.56 0.13 -6.31
CA ALA A 251 -7.85 0.52 -6.84
C ALA A 251 -8.39 1.84 -6.25
N ILE A 252 -8.07 2.14 -4.98
CA ILE A 252 -8.47 3.39 -4.30
C ILE A 252 -7.58 4.57 -4.74
N ALA A 253 -6.27 4.38 -4.71
CA ALA A 253 -5.30 5.49 -4.74
C ALA A 253 -4.38 5.45 -5.97
N GLY A 254 -4.57 4.49 -6.89
CA GLY A 254 -3.55 4.19 -7.89
C GLY A 254 -2.34 3.47 -7.28
N PRO A 255 -1.33 3.15 -8.09
CA PRO A 255 -0.13 2.46 -7.61
C PRO A 255 0.70 3.38 -6.68
N ILE A 256 0.83 2.99 -5.42
CA ILE A 256 1.70 3.65 -4.43
C ILE A 256 2.86 2.71 -4.14
N SER A 257 4.01 3.03 -4.68
CA SER A 257 5.22 2.24 -4.52
C SER A 257 5.99 2.62 -3.24
N PHE A 258 6.92 1.76 -2.84
CA PHE A 258 7.85 1.90 -1.72
C PHE A 258 7.25 1.78 -0.32
N ILE A 259 6.00 2.15 -0.05
CA ILE A 259 5.41 2.00 1.29
C ILE A 259 5.45 0.53 1.75
N ALA A 260 5.06 -0.40 0.87
CA ALA A 260 5.10 -1.83 1.16
C ALA A 260 6.54 -2.36 1.41
N LEU A 261 7.54 -1.74 0.80
CA LEU A 261 8.95 -2.10 1.00
C LEU A 261 9.50 -1.53 2.30
N VAL A 262 9.29 -0.24 2.53
CA VAL A 262 9.96 0.55 3.57
C VAL A 262 9.29 0.40 4.95
N ALA A 263 7.96 0.35 4.99
CA ALA A 263 7.22 0.30 6.25
C ALA A 263 7.59 -0.90 7.14
N PRO A 264 7.64 -2.16 6.65
CA PRO A 264 8.04 -3.29 7.48
C PRO A 264 9.50 -3.18 7.95
N HIS A 265 10.36 -2.61 7.11
CA HIS A 265 11.78 -2.45 7.42
C HIS A 265 12.01 -1.44 8.56
N ILE A 266 11.35 -0.29 8.50
CA ILE A 266 11.38 0.71 9.58
C ILE A 266 10.74 0.14 10.85
N ALA A 267 9.60 -0.54 10.72
CA ALA A 267 8.90 -1.16 11.84
C ALA A 267 9.80 -2.14 12.63
N ARG A 268 10.58 -2.98 11.93
CA ARG A 268 11.55 -3.89 12.55
C ARG A 268 12.67 -3.16 13.28
N ARG A 269 13.21 -2.10 12.68
CA ARG A 269 14.28 -1.29 13.33
C ARG A 269 13.77 -0.60 14.60
N LEU A 270 12.55 -0.05 14.57
CA LEU A 270 11.94 0.62 15.72
C LEU A 270 11.63 -0.37 16.84
N SER A 271 11.03 -1.52 16.53
CA SER A 271 10.66 -2.53 17.52
C SER A 271 11.88 -3.30 18.06
N GLY A 272 13.01 -3.30 17.35
CA GLY A 272 14.20 -4.05 17.71
C GLY A 272 13.98 -5.57 17.68
N THR A 273 12.97 -6.06 16.95
CA THR A 273 12.67 -7.48 16.80
C THR A 273 13.14 -7.98 15.44
N ALA A 274 13.64 -9.23 15.39
CA ALA A 274 13.99 -9.86 14.13
C ALA A 274 12.75 -10.32 13.33
N ARG A 275 11.58 -10.37 13.97
CA ARG A 275 10.33 -10.89 13.40
C ARG A 275 9.56 -9.82 12.64
N TRP A 276 8.81 -10.24 11.61
CA TRP A 276 7.90 -9.39 10.87
C TRP A 276 6.61 -9.16 11.67
N GLY A 277 6.51 -8.00 12.33
CA GLY A 277 5.32 -7.62 13.10
C GLY A 277 4.28 -6.96 12.20
N LEU A 278 3.14 -7.62 11.92
CA LEU A 278 2.09 -7.07 11.06
C LEU A 278 1.51 -5.76 11.61
N THR A 279 1.28 -5.68 12.92
CA THR A 279 0.73 -4.46 13.55
C THR A 279 1.68 -3.27 13.42
N GLN A 280 2.98 -3.48 13.66
CA GLN A 280 3.98 -2.43 13.52
C GLN A 280 4.15 -2.01 12.05
N ALA A 281 4.11 -2.97 11.12
CA ALA A 281 4.16 -2.69 9.70
C ALA A 281 2.94 -1.89 9.23
N ALA A 282 1.74 -2.21 9.72
CA ALA A 282 0.52 -1.47 9.47
C ALA A 282 0.61 -0.02 9.95
N LEU A 283 0.98 0.18 11.21
CA LEU A 283 1.11 1.52 11.80
C LEU A 283 2.20 2.35 11.12
N CYS A 284 3.33 1.73 10.80
CA CYS A 284 4.40 2.39 10.09
C CYS A 284 4.00 2.77 8.66
N GLY A 285 3.29 1.89 7.95
CA GLY A 285 2.75 2.17 6.62
C GLY A 285 1.72 3.30 6.64
N ALA A 286 0.81 3.29 7.61
CA ALA A 286 -0.17 4.37 7.82
C ALA A 286 0.53 5.71 8.06
N LEU A 287 1.50 5.75 8.96
CA LEU A 287 2.28 6.96 9.27
C LEU A 287 3.04 7.49 8.05
N LEU A 288 3.72 6.60 7.33
CA LEU A 288 4.52 6.97 6.16
C LEU A 288 3.65 7.53 5.02
N LEU A 289 2.52 6.88 4.74
CA LEU A 289 1.65 7.36 3.67
C LEU A 289 0.95 8.66 4.05
N LEU A 290 0.52 8.81 5.30
CA LEU A 290 -0.07 10.05 5.79
C LEU A 290 0.95 11.21 5.75
N ALA A 291 2.20 10.96 6.15
CA ALA A 291 3.27 11.94 6.07
C ALA A 291 3.60 12.31 4.61
N ALA A 292 3.68 11.32 3.71
CA ALA A 292 3.91 11.56 2.29
C ALA A 292 2.77 12.34 1.65
N ASP A 293 1.52 12.06 2.02
CA ASP A 293 0.36 12.79 1.52
C ASP A 293 0.34 14.25 2.00
N LEU A 294 0.68 14.49 3.27
CA LEU A 294 0.82 15.84 3.80
C LEU A 294 1.94 16.61 3.09
N CYS A 295 3.08 15.99 2.85
CA CYS A 295 4.17 16.57 2.04
C CYS A 295 3.69 16.89 0.61
N ALA A 296 2.96 15.96 -0.04
CA ALA A 296 2.44 16.14 -1.39
C ALA A 296 1.48 17.34 -1.49
N GLN A 297 0.75 17.65 -0.41
CA GLN A 297 -0.16 18.78 -0.35
C GLN A 297 0.55 20.12 -0.14
N GLN A 298 1.68 20.14 0.58
CA GLN A 298 2.28 21.40 1.08
C GLN A 298 3.53 21.83 0.30
N LEU A 299 4.30 20.89 -0.28
CA LEU A 299 5.60 21.19 -0.90
C LEU A 299 5.53 22.20 -2.07
N PHE A 300 4.45 22.19 -2.84
CA PHE A 300 4.31 23.01 -4.05
C PHE A 300 3.01 23.80 -4.09
N THR A 301 2.54 24.25 -2.94
CA THR A 301 1.30 25.08 -2.86
C THR A 301 1.37 26.25 -3.86
N PRO A 302 0.32 26.51 -4.70
CA PRO A 302 -1.04 25.94 -4.61
C PRO A 302 -1.23 24.59 -5.35
N TYR A 303 -0.22 24.05 -6.02
CA TYR A 303 -0.32 22.80 -6.75
C TYR A 303 -0.16 21.61 -5.79
N GLN A 304 -0.97 20.56 -5.99
CA GLN A 304 -0.87 19.33 -5.22
C GLN A 304 -0.19 18.24 -6.06
N LEU A 305 0.87 17.66 -5.53
CA LEU A 305 1.53 16.52 -6.16
C LEU A 305 0.73 15.22 -5.92
N PRO A 306 0.79 14.26 -6.87
CA PRO A 306 0.40 12.88 -6.57
C PRO A 306 1.28 12.32 -5.45
N VAL A 307 0.66 11.67 -4.46
CA VAL A 307 1.40 11.12 -3.31
C VAL A 307 2.40 10.05 -3.73
N GLY A 308 2.11 9.30 -4.80
CA GLY A 308 3.00 8.28 -5.35
C GLY A 308 4.36 8.85 -5.79
N VAL A 309 4.40 10.07 -6.32
CA VAL A 309 5.66 10.75 -6.67
C VAL A 309 6.51 10.99 -5.42
N VAL A 310 5.88 11.44 -4.33
CA VAL A 310 6.57 11.68 -3.06
C VAL A 310 7.09 10.37 -2.46
N THR A 311 6.26 9.31 -2.47
CA THR A 311 6.66 8.01 -1.90
C THR A 311 7.80 7.36 -2.69
N VAL A 312 7.80 7.47 -4.03
CA VAL A 312 8.91 6.97 -4.88
C VAL A 312 10.19 7.73 -4.59
N SER A 313 10.13 9.06 -4.50
CA SER A 313 11.30 9.90 -4.22
C SER A 313 11.89 9.60 -2.83
N LEU A 314 11.07 9.58 -1.79
CA LEU A 314 11.51 9.28 -0.43
C LEU A 314 12.00 7.82 -0.29
N GLY A 315 11.32 6.88 -0.94
CA GLY A 315 11.70 5.48 -0.93
C GLY A 315 13.03 5.23 -1.66
N GLY A 316 13.27 5.90 -2.78
CA GLY A 316 14.54 5.86 -3.51
C GLY A 316 15.70 6.37 -2.66
N ILE A 317 15.53 7.52 -2.00
CA ILE A 317 16.52 8.08 -1.08
C ILE A 317 16.78 7.10 0.08
N TYR A 318 15.74 6.53 0.67
CA TYR A 318 15.87 5.56 1.75
C TYR A 318 16.69 4.34 1.34
N LEU A 319 16.45 3.78 0.14
CA LEU A 319 17.23 2.63 -0.36
C LEU A 319 18.69 2.97 -0.57
N ILE A 320 19.00 4.15 -1.13
CA ILE A 320 20.38 4.61 -1.32
C ILE A 320 21.10 4.70 0.04
N VAL A 321 20.47 5.35 1.03
CA VAL A 321 21.03 5.45 2.39
C VAL A 321 21.24 4.08 3.00
N LEU A 322 20.30 3.15 2.83
CA LEU A 322 20.41 1.79 3.34
C LEU A 322 21.60 1.04 2.73
N LEU A 323 21.75 1.10 1.41
CA LEU A 323 22.87 0.47 0.69
C LEU A 323 24.23 1.03 1.14
N VAL A 324 24.34 2.35 1.30
CA VAL A 324 25.57 3.00 1.79
C VAL A 324 25.87 2.57 3.23
N GLN A 325 24.85 2.43 4.10
CA GLN A 325 25.06 1.96 5.47
C GLN A 325 25.52 0.48 5.53
N GLU A 326 24.99 -0.38 4.66
CA GLU A 326 25.39 -1.78 4.61
C GLU A 326 26.80 -1.97 4.01
N SER A 327 27.15 -1.19 3.00
CA SER A 327 28.50 -1.22 2.42
C SER A 327 29.60 -0.77 3.39
N ARG A 328 29.27 0.11 4.34
CA ARG A 328 30.21 0.58 5.38
C ARG A 328 30.38 -0.39 6.55
N LYS A 329 29.55 -1.44 6.66
CA LYS A 329 29.66 -2.45 7.72
C LYS A 329 30.51 -3.67 7.30
N LYS A 330 30.86 -3.76 6.03
CA LYS A 330 31.83 -4.70 5.50
C LYS A 330 33.22 -4.08 5.49
#